data_3fc805d8f1d8a62a2b9434c51cde0a11
#
_entry.id   3fc805d8f1d8a62a2b9434c51cde0a11
#
_cell.length_a   1.000
_cell.length_b   1.000
_cell.length_c   1.000
_cell.angle_alpha   90.00
_cell.angle_beta   90.00
_cell.angle_gamma   90.00
#
_symmetry.space_group_name_H-M   'P 1'
#
loop_
_entity.id
_entity.type
_entity.pdbx_description
1 polymer ?
#
loop_
_entity_poly.entity_id
_entity_poly.type
_entity_poly.pdbx_seq_one_letter_code
_entity_poly.pdbx_strand_id
1 'polypeptide(L)'
;MLINRIMAVISTKSIVLSALKYSDSSLIVKCFTEKEGVKSYMLRGVLKSKKGRLKSAYFQPLTQLQITASHNNKKTLNSIKEAQIINPYNTIYTSIIKQSIVLFLSEVLSGVIREEEENIQLYRYVETALIWLDTHDSISNFHLLFLLNLSRYLGFYPDVSNQQKQHFSLIEGSFTDVAYEKLIISGDELSPFKKLLGINFDSIEKVSFNKSERQKVLRMIIRYFELHLEGFRKPKSLDVLETIFS
;
A
#
# COMPACT_ATOMS: atom_id res chain seq x y z
N MET A 1 22.93 26.56 -27.04
CA MET A 1 23.38 26.31 -25.65
C MET A 1 22.88 24.93 -25.23
N LEU A 2 23.73 23.88 -25.31
CA LEU A 2 23.41 22.52 -24.89
C LEU A 2 23.40 22.49 -23.36
N ILE A 3 22.19 22.53 -22.76
CA ILE A 3 22.05 22.31 -21.32
C ILE A 3 22.45 20.87 -21.05
N ASN A 4 23.60 20.72 -20.43
CA ASN A 4 24.15 19.45 -19.93
C ASN A 4 23.08 18.70 -19.14
N ARG A 5 22.70 17.51 -19.61
CA ARG A 5 21.80 16.58 -18.94
C ARG A 5 22.54 15.97 -17.75
N ILE A 6 22.41 16.57 -16.59
CA ILE A 6 22.92 15.98 -15.37
C ILE A 6 21.98 14.84 -15.00
N MET A 7 22.38 13.58 -15.23
CA MET A 7 21.76 12.43 -14.59
C MET A 7 22.10 12.52 -13.10
N ALA A 8 21.11 12.83 -12.28
CA ALA A 8 21.30 12.83 -10.83
C ALA A 8 21.42 11.37 -10.35
N VAL A 9 22.53 11.07 -9.67
CA VAL A 9 22.69 9.80 -8.94
C VAL A 9 22.21 10.04 -7.51
N ILE A 10 21.18 9.30 -7.12
CA ILE A 10 20.52 9.47 -5.83
C ILE A 10 20.62 8.18 -5.04
N SER A 11 20.93 8.31 -3.75
CA SER A 11 20.82 7.23 -2.77
C SER A 11 19.60 7.48 -1.90
N THR A 12 18.63 6.55 -1.92
CA THR A 12 17.37 6.68 -1.20
C THR A 12 16.85 5.33 -0.75
N LYS A 13 16.08 5.32 0.33
CA LYS A 13 15.24 4.20 0.68
C LYS A 13 14.11 4.06 -0.33
N SER A 14 13.62 2.85 -0.54
CA SER A 14 12.50 2.58 -1.43
C SER A 14 11.71 1.34 -1.01
N ILE A 15 10.43 1.33 -1.34
CA ILE A 15 9.52 0.19 -1.18
C ILE A 15 9.06 -0.24 -2.56
N VAL A 16 9.20 -1.52 -2.89
CA VAL A 16 8.79 -2.07 -4.19
C VAL A 16 7.27 -2.15 -4.27
N LEU A 17 6.66 -1.38 -5.16
CA LEU A 17 5.19 -1.42 -5.36
C LEU A 17 4.79 -2.48 -6.39
N SER A 18 5.56 -2.65 -7.47
CA SER A 18 5.31 -3.71 -8.46
C SER A 18 6.57 -4.04 -9.24
N ALA A 19 6.64 -5.27 -9.76
CA ALA A 19 7.69 -5.71 -10.66
C ALA A 19 7.04 -6.50 -11.82
N LEU A 20 7.21 -6.00 -13.04
CA LEU A 20 6.61 -6.57 -14.23
C LEU A 20 7.70 -7.08 -15.17
N LYS A 21 7.54 -8.31 -15.69
CA LYS A 21 8.42 -8.84 -16.72
C LYS A 21 8.25 -8.02 -18.00
N TYR A 22 9.34 -7.41 -18.47
CA TYR A 22 9.37 -6.62 -19.69
C TYR A 22 9.89 -7.41 -20.88
N SER A 23 10.87 -8.27 -20.65
CA SER A 23 11.45 -9.17 -21.66
C SER A 23 11.92 -10.45 -20.97
N ASP A 24 12.52 -11.38 -21.71
CA ASP A 24 13.04 -12.63 -21.14
C ASP A 24 14.14 -12.44 -20.08
N SER A 25 14.71 -11.27 -19.99
CA SER A 25 15.79 -11.01 -19.06
C SER A 25 15.59 -9.77 -18.18
N SER A 26 14.55 -8.97 -18.42
CA SER A 26 14.41 -7.63 -17.82
C SER A 26 13.10 -7.46 -17.07
N LEU A 27 13.13 -6.64 -16.01
CA LEU A 27 11.97 -6.19 -15.25
C LEU A 27 11.78 -4.68 -15.39
N ILE A 28 10.53 -4.23 -15.37
CA ILE A 28 10.16 -2.85 -15.01
C ILE A 28 9.64 -2.91 -13.58
N VAL A 29 10.28 -2.14 -12.70
CA VAL A 29 9.95 -2.09 -11.27
C VAL A 29 9.48 -0.70 -10.92
N LYS A 30 8.31 -0.62 -10.26
CA LYS A 30 7.78 0.61 -9.70
C LYS A 30 8.09 0.63 -8.20
N CYS A 31 8.75 1.67 -7.74
CA CYS A 31 9.11 1.84 -6.33
C CYS A 31 8.55 3.15 -5.79
N PHE A 32 8.10 3.13 -4.54
CA PHE A 32 7.88 4.32 -3.74
C PHE A 32 9.18 4.66 -3.02
N THR A 33 9.79 5.78 -3.37
CA THR A 33 11.05 6.23 -2.79
C THR A 33 10.80 7.26 -1.70
N GLU A 34 11.65 7.27 -0.66
CA GLU A 34 11.54 8.23 0.45
C GLU A 34 11.72 9.67 -0.02
N LYS A 35 12.66 9.91 -0.94
CA LYS A 35 13.09 11.27 -1.33
C LYS A 35 12.42 11.84 -2.58
N GLU A 36 11.86 11.00 -3.45
CA GLU A 36 11.37 11.46 -4.77
C GLU A 36 10.05 10.81 -5.17
N GLY A 37 9.26 10.34 -4.19
CA GLY A 37 7.97 9.74 -4.47
C GLY A 37 8.08 8.47 -5.33
N VAL A 38 7.12 8.28 -6.24
CA VAL A 38 7.06 7.08 -7.07
C VAL A 38 7.96 7.21 -8.29
N LYS A 39 8.83 6.21 -8.50
CA LYS A 39 9.72 6.12 -9.67
C LYS A 39 9.65 4.72 -10.29
N SER A 40 9.74 4.68 -11.62
CA SER A 40 9.84 3.43 -12.38
C SER A 40 11.25 3.21 -12.89
N TYR A 41 11.72 1.97 -12.77
CA TYR A 41 13.10 1.56 -13.10
C TYR A 41 13.09 0.40 -14.08
N MET A 42 14.01 0.48 -15.08
CA MET A 42 14.30 -0.64 -15.97
C MET A 42 15.50 -1.42 -15.45
N LEU A 43 15.29 -2.69 -15.10
CA LEU A 43 16.33 -3.60 -14.63
C LEU A 43 16.68 -4.58 -15.75
N ARG A 44 17.72 -4.26 -16.52
CA ARG A 44 18.13 -5.07 -17.67
C ARG A 44 18.92 -6.29 -17.22
N GLY A 45 18.62 -7.44 -17.79
CA GLY A 45 19.37 -8.68 -17.55
C GLY A 45 19.19 -9.31 -16.18
N VAL A 46 18.37 -8.73 -15.27
CA VAL A 46 18.24 -9.17 -13.88
C VAL A 46 17.68 -10.58 -13.72
N LEU A 47 16.85 -11.04 -14.67
CA LEU A 47 16.24 -12.38 -14.61
C LEU A 47 17.22 -13.50 -15.03
N LYS A 48 18.27 -13.18 -15.81
CA LYS A 48 19.27 -14.15 -16.27
C LYS A 48 20.57 -14.09 -15.44
N SER A 49 20.79 -13.02 -14.68
CA SER A 49 22.03 -12.81 -13.94
C SER A 49 22.03 -13.55 -12.60
N LYS A 50 22.87 -14.59 -12.48
CA LYS A 50 23.09 -15.30 -11.21
C LYS A 50 24.12 -14.62 -10.29
N LYS A 51 25.03 -13.82 -10.86
CA LYS A 51 26.17 -13.17 -10.14
C LYS A 51 26.11 -11.65 -10.16
N GLY A 52 25.02 -11.04 -10.65
CA GLY A 52 24.88 -9.58 -10.74
C GLY A 52 24.69 -8.91 -9.38
N ARG A 53 25.01 -7.62 -9.30
CA ARG A 53 24.77 -6.77 -8.11
C ARG A 53 23.28 -6.66 -7.76
N LEU A 54 22.41 -6.75 -8.77
CA LEU A 54 20.95 -6.75 -8.61
C LEU A 54 20.43 -8.19 -8.72
N LYS A 55 19.67 -8.63 -7.75
CA LYS A 55 19.00 -9.95 -7.73
C LYS A 55 17.50 -9.74 -7.91
N SER A 56 16.85 -10.52 -8.79
CA SER A 56 15.40 -10.44 -9.00
C SER A 56 14.59 -10.62 -7.71
N ALA A 57 15.09 -11.45 -6.78
CA ALA A 57 14.47 -11.68 -5.48
C ALA A 57 14.35 -10.42 -4.61
N TYR A 58 15.15 -9.37 -4.86
CA TYR A 58 15.04 -8.11 -4.11
C TYR A 58 13.78 -7.31 -4.49
N PHE A 59 13.23 -7.57 -5.67
CA PHE A 59 12.12 -6.82 -6.23
C PHE A 59 10.77 -7.52 -6.06
N GLN A 60 10.62 -8.23 -4.94
CA GLN A 60 9.32 -8.78 -4.53
C GLN A 60 8.41 -7.67 -4.00
N PRO A 61 7.07 -7.85 -4.07
CA PRO A 61 6.12 -6.85 -3.57
C PRO A 61 6.45 -6.42 -2.14
N LEU A 62 6.47 -5.11 -1.92
CA LEU A 62 6.71 -4.42 -0.66
C LEU A 62 8.07 -4.69 0.01
N THR A 63 9.06 -5.27 -0.71
CA THR A 63 10.43 -5.34 -0.21
C THR A 63 10.97 -3.93 0.03
N GLN A 64 11.63 -3.73 1.16
CA GLN A 64 12.25 -2.46 1.55
C GLN A 64 13.74 -2.47 1.18
N LEU A 65 14.14 -1.51 0.38
CA LEU A 65 15.48 -1.43 -0.22
C LEU A 65 16.14 -0.08 0.06
N GLN A 66 17.45 -0.10 0.28
CA GLN A 66 18.32 1.03 -0.02
C GLN A 66 18.75 0.91 -1.47
N ILE A 67 18.50 1.92 -2.29
CA ILE A 67 18.90 1.93 -3.69
C ILE A 67 19.83 3.09 -4.00
N THR A 68 20.78 2.85 -4.90
CA THR A 68 21.51 3.90 -5.62
C THR A 68 21.00 3.89 -7.06
N ALA A 69 20.33 4.95 -7.46
CA ALA A 69 19.64 5.04 -8.74
C ALA A 69 20.11 6.25 -9.55
N SER A 70 19.99 6.16 -10.86
CA SER A 70 20.17 7.28 -11.77
C SER A 70 18.82 7.72 -12.29
N HIS A 71 18.42 8.95 -11.96
CA HIS A 71 17.18 9.56 -12.37
C HIS A 71 17.38 10.46 -13.58
N ASN A 72 16.42 10.39 -14.49
CA ASN A 72 16.42 11.19 -15.72
C ASN A 72 15.18 12.09 -15.73
N ASN A 73 15.39 13.40 -15.78
CA ASN A 73 14.32 14.42 -15.79
C ASN A 73 13.39 14.37 -17.03
N LYS A 74 13.62 13.46 -17.98
CA LYS A 74 12.86 13.35 -19.24
C LYS A 74 11.72 12.31 -19.23
N LYS A 75 11.11 11.98 -18.09
CA LYS A 75 10.01 11.00 -18.00
C LYS A 75 10.33 9.61 -18.60
N THR A 76 11.58 9.25 -18.75
CA THR A 76 11.99 7.92 -19.18
C THR A 76 12.22 7.04 -17.97
N LEU A 77 12.16 5.73 -18.20
CA LEU A 77 12.49 4.74 -17.17
C LEU A 77 13.88 5.01 -16.59
N ASN A 78 13.96 5.09 -15.28
CA ASN A 78 15.19 5.26 -14.54
C ASN A 78 15.98 3.94 -14.45
N SER A 79 17.17 3.97 -13.86
CA SER A 79 17.98 2.77 -13.64
C SER A 79 18.50 2.68 -12.22
N ILE A 80 18.44 1.48 -11.65
CA ILE A 80 19.06 1.17 -10.35
C ILE A 80 20.47 0.64 -10.62
N LYS A 81 21.47 1.23 -9.97
CA LYS A 81 22.87 0.80 -10.01
C LYS A 81 23.16 -0.25 -8.95
N GLU A 82 22.62 -0.02 -7.74
CA GLU A 82 22.81 -0.88 -6.58
C GLU A 82 21.51 -0.95 -5.77
N ALA A 83 21.26 -2.10 -5.17
CA ALA A 83 20.14 -2.31 -4.24
C ALA A 83 20.58 -3.24 -3.13
N GLN A 84 20.13 -2.92 -1.91
CA GLN A 84 20.32 -3.73 -0.71
C GLN A 84 19.01 -3.78 0.08
N ILE A 85 18.63 -4.96 0.58
CA ILE A 85 17.51 -5.09 1.51
C ILE A 85 17.92 -4.46 2.83
N ILE A 86 17.12 -3.50 3.33
CA ILE A 86 17.39 -2.79 4.59
C ILE A 86 16.62 -3.38 5.77
N ASN A 87 15.43 -3.92 5.52
CA ASN A 87 14.60 -4.59 6.50
C ASN A 87 14.24 -5.98 5.97
N PRO A 88 15.10 -7.01 6.20
CA PRO A 88 14.78 -8.38 5.80
C PRO A 88 13.61 -8.91 6.62
N TYR A 89 12.54 -9.32 5.94
CA TYR A 89 11.37 -9.89 6.59
C TYR A 89 11.62 -11.35 6.99
N ASN A 90 11.18 -11.69 8.20
CA ASN A 90 11.29 -13.03 8.77
C ASN A 90 10.07 -13.89 8.44
N THR A 91 8.88 -13.30 8.42
CA THR A 91 7.61 -14.03 8.35
C THR A 91 6.76 -13.67 7.12
N ILE A 92 6.89 -12.47 6.56
CA ILE A 92 6.07 -12.02 5.42
C ILE A 92 6.15 -12.99 4.24
N TYR A 93 7.35 -13.45 3.88
CA TYR A 93 7.52 -14.33 2.70
C TYR A 93 7.44 -15.83 3.03
N THR A 94 7.18 -16.20 4.28
CA THR A 94 6.99 -17.59 4.69
C THR A 94 5.56 -17.91 5.09
N SER A 95 4.76 -16.91 5.45
CA SER A 95 3.34 -17.04 5.77
C SER A 95 2.45 -16.75 4.56
N ILE A 96 1.62 -17.69 4.15
CA ILE A 96 0.65 -17.53 3.04
C ILE A 96 -0.29 -16.35 3.30
N ILE A 97 -0.74 -16.18 4.55
CA ILE A 97 -1.64 -15.10 4.95
C ILE A 97 -0.94 -13.75 4.75
N LYS A 98 0.29 -13.59 5.28
CA LYS A 98 1.05 -12.34 5.15
C LYS A 98 1.40 -12.02 3.70
N GLN A 99 1.78 -13.03 2.90
CA GLN A 99 2.02 -12.88 1.46
C GLN A 99 0.79 -12.34 0.73
N SER A 100 -0.39 -12.85 1.06
CA SER A 100 -1.64 -12.39 0.43
C SER A 100 -2.00 -10.96 0.82
N ILE A 101 -1.78 -10.59 2.09
CA ILE A 101 -1.91 -9.20 2.53
C ILE A 101 -0.94 -8.31 1.75
N VAL A 102 0.33 -8.69 1.65
CA VAL A 102 1.36 -7.91 0.94
C VAL A 102 1.04 -7.76 -0.54
N LEU A 103 0.59 -8.82 -1.22
CA LEU A 103 0.18 -8.75 -2.62
C LEU A 103 -0.98 -7.76 -2.79
N PHE A 104 -2.01 -7.88 -1.97
CA PHE A 104 -3.15 -6.97 -1.98
C PHE A 104 -2.75 -5.51 -1.74
N LEU A 105 -1.96 -5.25 -0.69
CA LEU A 105 -1.52 -3.90 -0.36
C LEU A 105 -0.58 -3.31 -1.42
N SER A 106 0.25 -4.13 -2.08
CA SER A 106 1.12 -3.66 -3.17
C SER A 106 0.30 -3.17 -4.38
N GLU A 107 -0.79 -3.88 -4.72
CA GLU A 107 -1.71 -3.45 -5.78
C GLU A 107 -2.42 -2.13 -5.39
N VAL A 108 -2.94 -2.04 -4.15
CA VAL A 108 -3.55 -0.80 -3.65
C VAL A 108 -2.56 0.35 -3.72
N LEU A 109 -1.40 0.23 -3.08
CA LEU A 109 -0.38 1.29 -3.03
C LEU A 109 0.09 1.69 -4.43
N SER A 110 0.26 0.72 -5.33
CA SER A 110 0.63 1.00 -6.72
C SER A 110 -0.45 1.79 -7.48
N GLY A 111 -1.72 1.63 -7.10
CA GLY A 111 -2.86 2.34 -7.68
C GLY A 111 -3.08 3.74 -7.11
N VAL A 112 -2.82 3.93 -5.81
CA VAL A 112 -3.15 5.18 -5.10
C VAL A 112 -1.97 6.15 -5.00
N ILE A 113 -0.73 5.65 -4.89
CA ILE A 113 0.46 6.51 -4.84
C ILE A 113 0.89 6.82 -6.27
N ARG A 114 0.62 8.03 -6.72
CA ARG A 114 0.91 8.48 -8.11
C ARG A 114 1.91 9.62 -8.17
N GLU A 115 2.11 10.32 -7.05
CA GLU A 115 2.95 11.51 -6.98
C GLU A 115 4.42 11.18 -7.12
N GLU A 116 5.09 11.91 -7.99
CA GLU A 116 6.54 11.87 -8.19
C GLU A 116 7.27 12.85 -7.26
N GLU A 117 6.60 13.29 -6.19
CA GLU A 117 7.12 14.19 -5.18
C GLU A 117 7.33 13.46 -3.85
N GLU A 118 8.20 14.04 -3.03
CA GLU A 118 8.52 13.51 -1.71
C GLU A 118 7.27 13.52 -0.80
N ASN A 119 6.94 12.37 -0.21
CA ASN A 119 5.96 12.23 0.86
C ASN A 119 6.51 11.37 1.99
N ILE A 120 7.33 12.00 2.82
CA ILE A 120 8.07 11.33 3.89
C ILE A 120 7.14 10.70 4.94
N GLN A 121 6.00 11.33 5.21
CA GLN A 121 5.06 10.84 6.22
C GLN A 121 4.37 9.57 5.75
N LEU A 122 3.89 9.54 4.51
CA LEU A 122 3.31 8.34 3.90
C LEU A 122 4.36 7.23 3.78
N TYR A 123 5.60 7.57 3.36
CA TYR A 123 6.69 6.60 3.25
C TYR A 123 6.94 5.91 4.60
N ARG A 124 7.12 6.67 5.67
CA ARG A 124 7.36 6.15 7.02
C ARG A 124 6.18 5.34 7.55
N TYR A 125 4.97 5.76 7.26
CA TYR A 125 3.77 5.00 7.60
C TYR A 125 3.82 3.60 6.98
N VAL A 126 4.04 3.50 5.66
CA VAL A 126 4.10 2.22 4.96
C VAL A 126 5.28 1.38 5.46
N GLU A 127 6.47 1.97 5.60
CA GLU A 127 7.68 1.30 6.12
C GLU A 127 7.41 0.66 7.48
N THR A 128 6.88 1.43 8.43
CA THR A 128 6.62 0.99 9.81
C THR A 128 5.50 -0.06 9.86
N ALA A 129 4.43 0.13 9.10
CA ALA A 129 3.33 -0.83 9.06
C ALA A 129 3.77 -2.21 8.54
N LEU A 130 4.67 -2.26 7.55
CA LEU A 130 5.22 -3.52 7.04
C LEU A 130 6.13 -4.22 8.05
N ILE A 131 6.90 -3.47 8.83
CA ILE A 131 7.70 -4.02 9.93
C ILE A 131 6.78 -4.59 11.01
N TRP A 132 5.71 -3.88 11.35
CA TRP A 132 4.71 -4.36 12.29
C TRP A 132 4.07 -5.66 11.80
N LEU A 133 3.65 -5.74 10.53
CA LEU A 133 3.09 -6.95 9.92
C LEU A 133 4.06 -8.14 10.01
N ASP A 134 5.35 -7.90 9.80
CA ASP A 134 6.36 -8.96 9.87
C ASP A 134 6.52 -9.53 11.27
N THR A 135 6.45 -8.68 12.30
CA THR A 135 6.78 -9.03 13.69
C THR A 135 5.60 -9.49 14.54
N HIS A 136 4.35 -9.39 14.05
CA HIS A 136 3.14 -9.77 14.80
C HIS A 136 2.41 -10.94 14.15
N ASP A 137 1.70 -11.72 14.96
CA ASP A 137 0.93 -12.90 14.52
C ASP A 137 -0.57 -12.61 14.45
N SER A 138 -1.09 -11.73 15.30
CA SER A 138 -2.51 -11.33 15.35
C SER A 138 -2.86 -10.33 14.24
N ILE A 139 -2.75 -10.74 12.98
CA ILE A 139 -2.78 -9.88 11.79
C ILE A 139 -4.11 -9.85 11.04
N SER A 140 -5.14 -10.56 11.54
CA SER A 140 -6.39 -10.77 10.79
C SER A 140 -7.09 -9.50 10.33
N ASN A 141 -6.98 -8.40 11.07
CA ASN A 141 -7.58 -7.12 10.76
C ASN A 141 -6.57 -6.06 10.27
N PHE A 142 -5.28 -6.45 10.13
CA PHE A 142 -4.21 -5.53 9.76
C PHE A 142 -4.50 -4.74 8.48
N HIS A 143 -4.93 -5.43 7.42
CA HIS A 143 -5.19 -4.82 6.12
C HIS A 143 -6.34 -3.80 6.18
N LEU A 144 -7.34 -4.00 7.03
CA LEU A 144 -8.44 -3.05 7.22
C LEU A 144 -7.95 -1.75 7.86
N LEU A 145 -7.19 -1.87 8.96
CA LEU A 145 -6.63 -0.71 9.65
C LEU A 145 -5.59 0.00 8.78
N PHE A 146 -4.77 -0.78 8.04
CA PHE A 146 -3.81 -0.21 7.10
C PHE A 146 -4.49 0.68 6.06
N LEU A 147 -5.54 0.19 5.39
CA LEU A 147 -6.28 0.97 4.40
C LEU A 147 -6.92 2.21 5.01
N LEU A 148 -7.56 2.04 6.16
CA LEU A 148 -8.23 3.15 6.83
C LEU A 148 -7.24 4.25 7.22
N ASN A 149 -6.08 3.90 7.79
CA ASN A 149 -5.04 4.88 8.10
C ASN A 149 -4.36 5.45 6.84
N LEU A 150 -4.23 4.65 5.76
CA LEU A 150 -3.73 5.13 4.47
C LEU A 150 -4.59 6.29 3.93
N SER A 151 -5.93 6.22 4.09
CA SER A 151 -6.83 7.30 3.66
C SER A 151 -6.53 8.65 4.33
N ARG A 152 -5.92 8.65 5.52
CA ARG A 152 -5.48 9.88 6.20
C ARG A 152 -4.36 10.59 5.43
N TYR A 153 -3.39 9.83 4.94
CA TYR A 153 -2.29 10.38 4.14
C TYR A 153 -2.70 10.76 2.72
N LEU A 154 -3.85 10.23 2.27
CA LEU A 154 -4.45 10.54 0.98
C LEU A 154 -5.52 11.65 1.07
N GLY A 155 -5.79 12.18 2.27
CA GLY A 155 -6.65 13.36 2.48
C GLY A 155 -8.15 13.08 2.60
N PHE A 156 -8.57 11.81 2.77
CA PHE A 156 -9.99 11.45 2.90
C PHE A 156 -10.29 10.50 4.07
N TYR A 157 -9.55 10.64 5.18
CA TYR A 157 -9.86 9.88 6.40
C TYR A 157 -11.26 10.25 6.91
N PRO A 158 -12.08 9.27 7.35
CA PRO A 158 -13.41 9.52 7.88
C PRO A 158 -13.42 10.56 9.00
N ASP A 159 -14.37 11.49 8.95
CA ASP A 159 -14.59 12.43 10.05
C ASP A 159 -15.18 11.69 11.25
N VAL A 160 -14.42 11.70 12.34
CA VAL A 160 -14.78 10.99 13.59
C VAL A 160 -15.51 11.86 14.61
N SER A 161 -15.84 13.11 14.27
CA SER A 161 -16.43 14.06 15.24
C SER A 161 -17.82 13.69 15.74
N ASN A 162 -18.62 12.96 14.99
CA ASN A 162 -20.02 12.66 15.35
C ASN A 162 -20.31 11.15 15.37
N GLN A 163 -19.42 10.35 15.93
CA GLN A 163 -19.55 8.89 15.95
C GLN A 163 -20.81 8.36 16.69
N GLN A 164 -21.44 9.17 17.52
CA GLN A 164 -22.69 8.80 18.21
C GLN A 164 -23.90 8.69 17.25
N LYS A 165 -23.84 9.29 16.06
CA LYS A 165 -24.89 9.22 15.06
C LYS A 165 -25.08 7.80 14.51
N GLN A 166 -26.29 7.51 13.99
CA GLN A 166 -26.71 6.16 13.63
C GLN A 166 -26.24 5.70 12.24
N HIS A 167 -25.84 6.62 11.39
CA HIS A 167 -25.45 6.36 10.01
C HIS A 167 -24.08 6.95 9.68
N PHE A 168 -23.44 6.44 8.64
CA PHE A 168 -22.24 7.03 8.05
C PHE A 168 -22.43 7.16 6.54
N SER A 169 -22.26 8.37 6.03
CA SER A 169 -22.29 8.65 4.59
C SER A 169 -20.93 8.32 3.97
N LEU A 170 -20.89 7.35 3.06
CA LEU A 170 -19.67 7.03 2.32
C LEU A 170 -19.26 8.14 1.35
N ILE A 171 -20.21 8.97 0.90
CA ILE A 171 -19.94 10.10 0.00
C ILE A 171 -19.30 11.24 0.78
N GLU A 172 -19.90 11.63 1.92
CA GLU A 172 -19.42 12.75 2.73
C GLU A 172 -18.25 12.37 3.65
N GLY A 173 -18.01 11.07 3.87
CA GLY A 173 -16.99 10.59 4.81
C GLY A 173 -17.27 10.98 6.26
N SER A 174 -18.54 11.18 6.63
CA SER A 174 -18.94 11.68 7.95
C SER A 174 -20.19 10.97 8.51
N PHE A 175 -20.35 11.03 9.84
CA PHE A 175 -21.53 10.49 10.53
C PHE A 175 -22.73 11.41 10.39
N THR A 176 -23.92 10.81 10.15
CA THR A 176 -25.17 11.52 9.90
C THR A 176 -26.35 10.83 10.57
N ASP A 177 -27.43 11.55 10.84
CA ASP A 177 -28.73 11.00 11.23
C ASP A 177 -29.69 10.87 10.04
N VAL A 178 -29.25 11.27 8.86
CA VAL A 178 -30.01 11.24 7.61
C VAL A 178 -29.90 9.86 6.97
N ALA A 179 -31.02 9.16 6.84
CA ALA A 179 -31.09 7.77 6.37
C ALA A 179 -31.40 7.62 4.85
N TYR A 180 -31.82 8.69 4.18
CA TYR A 180 -32.30 8.63 2.78
C TYR A 180 -31.25 8.99 1.73
N GLU A 181 -30.03 9.28 2.12
CA GLU A 181 -28.93 9.49 1.19
C GLU A 181 -28.46 8.18 0.55
N LYS A 182 -27.91 8.28 -0.66
CA LYS A 182 -27.27 7.13 -1.31
C LYS A 182 -25.96 6.78 -0.61
N LEU A 183 -25.66 5.49 -0.51
CA LEU A 183 -24.42 4.97 0.07
C LEU A 183 -24.24 5.30 1.57
N ILE A 184 -25.30 5.14 2.32
CA ILE A 184 -25.31 5.18 3.78
C ILE A 184 -25.05 3.78 4.32
N ILE A 185 -24.22 3.68 5.33
CA ILE A 185 -24.05 2.46 6.15
C ILE A 185 -24.62 2.66 7.54
N SER A 186 -25.22 1.61 8.11
CA SER A 186 -25.90 1.66 9.40
C SER A 186 -25.89 0.30 10.09
N GLY A 187 -26.35 0.25 11.33
CA GLY A 187 -26.57 -0.99 12.08
C GLY A 187 -25.34 -1.90 12.13
N ASP A 188 -25.54 -3.17 11.76
CA ASP A 188 -24.50 -4.22 11.85
C ASP A 188 -23.28 -3.98 10.95
N GLU A 189 -23.39 -3.16 9.91
CA GLU A 189 -22.24 -2.80 9.07
C GLU A 189 -21.44 -1.65 9.66
N LEU A 190 -22.09 -0.73 10.34
CA LEU A 190 -21.46 0.45 10.93
C LEU A 190 -20.70 0.11 12.22
N SER A 191 -21.23 -0.79 13.05
CA SER A 191 -20.63 -1.12 14.34
C SER A 191 -19.18 -1.65 14.22
N PRO A 192 -18.84 -2.62 13.34
CA PRO A 192 -17.47 -3.05 13.15
C PRO A 192 -16.56 -1.94 12.60
N PHE A 193 -17.07 -1.10 11.70
CA PHE A 193 -16.30 0.02 11.16
C PHE A 193 -15.91 1.02 12.26
N LYS A 194 -16.84 1.39 13.14
CA LYS A 194 -16.56 2.29 14.27
C LYS A 194 -15.43 1.78 15.15
N LYS A 195 -15.27 0.46 15.34
CA LYS A 195 -14.21 -0.14 16.16
C LYS A 195 -12.79 0.09 15.60
N LEU A 196 -12.67 0.38 14.29
CA LEU A 196 -11.38 0.66 13.65
C LEU A 196 -11.01 2.14 13.63
N LEU A 197 -11.98 3.03 13.88
CA LEU A 197 -11.72 4.47 13.81
C LEU A 197 -10.91 4.94 15.01
N GLY A 198 -9.83 5.68 14.73
CA GLY A 198 -9.00 6.31 15.76
C GLY A 198 -8.03 5.37 16.49
N ILE A 199 -8.00 4.07 16.15
CA ILE A 199 -7.05 3.13 16.78
C ILE A 199 -5.72 3.07 16.01
N ASN A 200 -4.69 2.56 16.69
CA ASN A 200 -3.36 2.26 16.12
C ASN A 200 -3.16 0.74 15.97
N PHE A 201 -2.03 0.34 15.39
CA PHE A 201 -1.72 -1.08 15.20
C PHE A 201 -1.58 -1.84 16.51
N ASP A 202 -1.06 -1.24 17.58
CA ASP A 202 -0.91 -1.90 18.90
C ASP A 202 -2.26 -2.22 19.54
N SER A 203 -3.32 -1.55 19.11
CA SER A 203 -4.69 -1.76 19.60
C SER A 203 -5.50 -2.71 18.72
N ILE A 204 -5.02 -3.08 17.53
CA ILE A 204 -5.77 -3.89 16.56
C ILE A 204 -6.04 -5.31 17.07
N GLU A 205 -5.16 -5.87 17.91
CA GLU A 205 -5.31 -7.19 18.50
C GLU A 205 -6.53 -7.29 19.42
N LYS A 206 -6.99 -6.15 20.00
CA LYS A 206 -8.19 -6.08 20.83
C LYS A 206 -9.48 -6.05 20.02
N VAL A 207 -9.38 -5.86 18.69
CA VAL A 207 -10.54 -5.82 17.79
C VAL A 207 -10.81 -7.21 17.25
N SER A 208 -11.88 -7.84 17.75
CA SER A 208 -12.32 -9.13 17.24
C SER A 208 -13.42 -8.93 16.20
N PHE A 209 -13.20 -9.48 15.02
CA PHE A 209 -14.20 -9.59 13.95
C PHE A 209 -14.39 -11.05 13.57
N ASN A 210 -15.66 -11.44 13.39
CA ASN A 210 -15.94 -12.67 12.67
C ASN A 210 -15.65 -12.48 11.16
N LYS A 211 -15.71 -13.58 10.40
CA LYS A 211 -15.47 -13.57 8.95
C LYS A 211 -16.37 -12.57 8.20
N SER A 212 -17.67 -12.62 8.48
CA SER A 212 -18.67 -11.76 7.80
C SER A 212 -18.42 -10.27 8.05
N GLU A 213 -18.15 -9.91 9.30
CA GLU A 213 -17.81 -8.52 9.68
C GLU A 213 -16.57 -8.05 8.96
N ARG A 214 -15.50 -8.85 8.92
CA ARG A 214 -14.25 -8.51 8.25
C ARG A 214 -14.44 -8.26 6.76
N GLN A 215 -15.18 -9.14 6.08
CA GLN A 215 -15.47 -8.99 4.66
C GLN A 215 -16.34 -7.76 4.36
N LYS A 216 -17.37 -7.50 5.17
CA LYS A 216 -18.22 -6.30 5.02
C LYS A 216 -17.42 -5.02 5.18
N VAL A 217 -16.59 -4.93 6.22
CA VAL A 217 -15.74 -3.76 6.45
C VAL A 217 -14.71 -3.58 5.31
N LEU A 218 -14.10 -4.66 4.82
CA LEU A 218 -13.15 -4.59 3.70
C LEU A 218 -13.83 -4.03 2.44
N ARG A 219 -14.99 -4.58 2.05
CA ARG A 219 -15.74 -4.12 0.87
C ARG A 219 -16.17 -2.67 1.00
N MET A 220 -16.58 -2.27 2.20
CA MET A 220 -16.94 -0.88 2.49
C MET A 220 -15.74 0.06 2.35
N ILE A 221 -14.57 -0.29 2.90
CA ILE A 221 -13.37 0.51 2.76
C ILE A 221 -12.95 0.61 1.28
N ILE A 222 -12.99 -0.49 0.52
CA ILE A 222 -12.70 -0.47 -0.92
C ILE A 222 -13.69 0.45 -1.66
N ARG A 223 -14.99 0.37 -1.33
CA ARG A 223 -15.99 1.26 -1.91
C ARG A 223 -15.73 2.73 -1.56
N TYR A 224 -15.30 2.98 -0.34
CA TYR A 224 -14.91 4.31 0.13
C TYR A 224 -13.73 4.88 -0.69
N PHE A 225 -12.71 4.05 -0.95
CA PHE A 225 -11.60 4.42 -1.84
C PHE A 225 -12.06 4.72 -3.28
N GLU A 226 -12.97 3.93 -3.83
CA GLU A 226 -13.54 4.18 -5.17
C GLU A 226 -14.27 5.51 -5.27
N LEU A 227 -14.92 5.96 -4.19
CA LEU A 227 -15.65 7.23 -4.16
C LEU A 227 -14.74 8.45 -4.01
N HIS A 228 -13.66 8.32 -3.24
CA HIS A 228 -12.81 9.45 -2.87
C HIS A 228 -11.53 9.58 -3.72
N LEU A 229 -11.16 8.55 -4.48
CA LEU A 229 -9.96 8.58 -5.31
C LEU A 229 -10.30 8.38 -6.79
N GLU A 230 -10.19 9.44 -7.56
CA GLU A 230 -10.38 9.37 -9.00
C GLU A 230 -9.44 8.34 -9.65
N GLY A 231 -10.02 7.46 -10.46
CA GLY A 231 -9.29 6.40 -11.16
C GLY A 231 -8.71 5.31 -10.27
N PHE A 232 -9.13 5.19 -9.01
CA PHE A 232 -8.88 3.99 -8.21
C PHE A 232 -9.58 2.79 -8.84
N ARG A 233 -8.87 1.67 -8.89
CA ARG A 233 -9.42 0.40 -9.41
C ARG A 233 -9.32 -0.66 -8.33
N LYS A 234 -10.39 -1.41 -8.17
CA LYS A 234 -10.45 -2.56 -7.28
C LYS A 234 -9.25 -3.49 -7.53
N PRO A 235 -8.45 -3.83 -6.50
CA PRO A 235 -7.33 -4.74 -6.65
C PRO A 235 -7.77 -6.12 -7.11
N LYS A 236 -7.03 -6.75 -8.03
CA LYS A 236 -7.33 -8.11 -8.52
C LYS A 236 -7.14 -9.16 -7.44
N SER A 237 -6.20 -8.94 -6.53
CA SER A 237 -5.91 -9.83 -5.39
C SER A 237 -6.94 -9.76 -4.26
N LEU A 238 -7.95 -8.88 -4.36
CA LEU A 238 -8.99 -8.78 -3.33
C LEU A 238 -9.74 -10.10 -3.12
N ASP A 239 -10.11 -10.79 -4.20
CA ASP A 239 -10.84 -12.06 -4.12
C ASP A 239 -10.00 -13.16 -3.46
N VAL A 240 -8.67 -13.16 -3.69
CA VAL A 240 -7.71 -14.05 -3.03
C VAL A 240 -7.66 -13.74 -1.52
N LEU A 241 -7.56 -12.46 -1.16
CA LEU A 241 -7.54 -12.04 0.23
C LEU A 241 -8.83 -12.41 0.97
N GLU A 242 -9.99 -12.18 0.35
CA GLU A 242 -11.30 -12.59 0.91
C GLU A 242 -11.38 -14.10 1.13
N THR A 243 -10.82 -14.92 0.23
CA THR A 243 -10.78 -16.38 0.35
C THR A 243 -9.91 -16.85 1.52
N ILE A 244 -8.75 -16.22 1.72
CA ILE A 244 -7.81 -16.61 2.80
C ILE A 244 -8.36 -16.27 4.18
N PHE A 245 -9.13 -15.19 4.30
CA PHE A 245 -9.81 -14.82 5.53
C PHE A 245 -11.24 -15.40 5.64
N SER A 246 -11.53 -16.41 4.77
CA SER A 246 -12.83 -17.11 4.79
C SER A 246 -12.94 -18.19 5.86
#